data_a553dd6e7c9a69d19b23004f68c02500
#
_entry.id   a553dd6e7c9a69d19b23004f68c02500
#
_cell.length_a   1.000
_cell.length_b   1.000
_cell.length_c   1.000
_cell.angle_alpha   90.00
_cell.angle_beta   90.00
_cell.angle_gamma   90.00
#
_symmetry.space_group_name_H-M   'P 1'
#
loop_
_entity.id
_entity.type
_entity.pdbx_description
1 polymer ?
#
loop_
_entity_poly.entity_id
_entity_poly.type
_entity_poly.pdbx_seq_one_letter_code
_entity_poly.pdbx_strand_id
1 'polypeptide(L)'
;PGVLVTICFFVILFGVKESPDQLGGKLDIVGLSLISLAILAFTGGLSLLRLNGVDDPVSWIVVVLGLLLVIPFARWELRHPDPLIDVRLFRSPALAPVFLTAALFGMSVLGAQAPLSTFLRTDPEVYGYGLGVTGFVTSLAIGLYLIAMITGALLYPWIARLLTPRLTLVGAAALVGLGYLLFVPLHDTYAQMVTNIMIAGLGSGALVAALPAAAASAAL
;
A
#
# COMPACT_ATOMS: atom_id res chain seq x y z
N PRO A 1 4.18 8.90 17.16
CA PRO A 1 4.57 7.74 16.30
C PRO A 1 5.98 7.25 16.60
N GLY A 2 6.97 8.15 16.81
CA GLY A 2 8.38 7.77 17.02
C GLY A 2 8.60 6.80 18.19
N VAL A 3 7.96 7.00 19.32
CA VAL A 3 8.09 6.14 20.51
C VAL A 3 7.70 4.69 20.22
N LEU A 4 6.57 4.48 19.52
CA LEU A 4 6.12 3.12 19.17
C LEU A 4 7.10 2.43 18.22
N VAL A 5 7.61 3.16 17.22
CA VAL A 5 8.61 2.63 16.27
C VAL A 5 9.90 2.26 17.02
N THR A 6 10.35 3.10 17.95
CA THR A 6 11.52 2.82 18.79
C THR A 6 11.32 1.56 19.65
N ILE A 7 10.14 1.41 20.26
CA ILE A 7 9.80 0.19 21.01
C ILE A 7 9.84 -1.04 20.09
N CYS A 8 9.22 -0.99 18.91
CA CYS A 8 9.26 -2.08 17.94
C CYS A 8 10.69 -2.42 17.52
N PHE A 9 11.55 -1.39 17.31
CA PHE A 9 12.94 -1.60 16.97
C PHE A 9 13.67 -2.41 18.05
N PHE A 10 13.52 -2.03 19.33
CA PHE A 10 14.17 -2.76 20.44
C PHE A 10 13.56 -4.16 20.63
N VAL A 11 12.25 -4.33 20.48
CA VAL A 11 11.61 -5.66 20.53
C VAL A 11 12.16 -6.59 19.44
N ILE A 12 12.34 -6.09 18.22
CA ILE A 12 12.93 -6.87 17.13
C ILE A 12 14.40 -7.18 17.42
N LEU A 13 15.16 -6.15 17.83
CA LEU A 13 16.62 -6.29 18.08
C LEU A 13 16.94 -7.32 19.17
N PHE A 14 16.15 -7.40 20.23
CA PHE A 14 16.41 -8.28 21.36
C PHE A 14 15.51 -9.53 21.41
N GLY A 15 14.36 -9.50 20.75
CA GLY A 15 13.35 -10.57 20.84
C GLY A 15 13.35 -11.53 19.64
N VAL A 16 13.84 -11.10 18.49
CA VAL A 16 13.85 -11.93 17.29
C VAL A 16 15.19 -12.67 17.18
N LYS A 17 15.14 -14.00 17.22
CA LYS A 17 16.31 -14.83 16.96
C LYS A 17 16.64 -14.81 15.48
N GLU A 18 17.93 -14.68 15.15
CA GLU A 18 18.38 -14.82 13.76
C GLU A 18 18.06 -16.20 13.21
N SER A 19 17.66 -16.25 11.94
CA SER A 19 17.45 -17.50 11.25
C SER A 19 18.79 -18.23 11.09
N PRO A 20 18.87 -19.54 11.37
CA PRO A 20 20.09 -20.32 11.14
C PRO A 20 20.47 -20.40 9.65
N ASP A 21 19.51 -20.23 8.75
CA ASP A 21 19.73 -20.17 7.30
C ASP A 21 20.09 -18.74 6.88
N GLN A 22 21.30 -18.32 7.14
CA GLN A 22 21.87 -17.13 6.51
C GLN A 22 22.18 -17.46 5.04
N LEU A 23 21.24 -17.17 4.16
CA LEU A 23 21.52 -17.12 2.74
C LEU A 23 22.52 -15.98 2.53
N GLY A 24 23.80 -16.33 2.40
CA GLY A 24 24.92 -15.38 2.26
C GLY A 24 24.93 -14.67 0.91
N GLY A 25 23.80 -14.10 0.50
CA GLY A 25 23.69 -13.25 -0.68
C GLY A 25 24.42 -11.92 -0.46
N LYS A 26 25.19 -11.50 -1.43
CA LYS A 26 25.78 -10.14 -1.43
C LYS A 26 24.66 -9.13 -1.73
N LEU A 27 24.62 -8.05 -0.94
CA LEU A 27 23.70 -6.96 -1.20
C LEU A 27 23.97 -6.37 -2.60
N ASP A 28 22.96 -6.37 -3.47
CA ASP A 28 23.04 -5.71 -4.78
C ASP A 28 22.92 -4.20 -4.62
N ILE A 29 24.06 -3.53 -4.38
CA ILE A 29 24.13 -2.09 -4.19
C ILE A 29 23.71 -1.35 -5.48
N VAL A 30 24.01 -1.92 -6.66
CA VAL A 30 23.69 -1.28 -7.94
C VAL A 30 22.18 -1.34 -8.18
N GLY A 31 21.55 -2.50 -8.04
CA GLY A 31 20.10 -2.66 -8.14
C GLY A 31 19.37 -1.78 -7.12
N LEU A 32 19.84 -1.78 -5.86
CA LEU A 32 19.29 -0.93 -4.81
C LEU A 32 19.38 0.57 -5.15
N SER A 33 20.54 1.02 -5.69
CA SER A 33 20.73 2.42 -6.06
C SER A 33 19.83 2.81 -7.22
N LEU A 34 19.72 1.98 -8.25
CA LEU A 34 18.88 2.23 -9.42
C LEU A 34 17.39 2.33 -9.05
N ILE A 35 16.88 1.38 -8.27
CA ILE A 35 15.47 1.41 -7.87
C ILE A 35 15.18 2.58 -6.92
N SER A 36 16.09 2.89 -6.00
CA SER A 36 15.95 4.03 -5.10
C SER A 36 15.92 5.36 -5.87
N LEU A 37 16.81 5.55 -6.83
CA LEU A 37 16.82 6.73 -7.69
C LEU A 37 15.56 6.81 -8.55
N ALA A 38 15.08 5.69 -9.09
CA ALA A 38 13.83 5.63 -9.85
C ALA A 38 12.63 6.09 -9.02
N ILE A 39 12.49 5.55 -7.80
CA ILE A 39 11.41 5.91 -6.88
C ILE A 39 11.52 7.38 -6.45
N LEU A 40 12.72 7.85 -6.09
CA LEU A 40 12.93 9.23 -5.67
C LEU A 40 12.65 10.23 -6.82
N ALA A 41 13.09 9.93 -8.03
CA ALA A 41 12.81 10.76 -9.19
C ALA A 41 11.31 10.78 -9.51
N PHE A 42 10.66 9.61 -9.52
CA PHE A 42 9.22 9.51 -9.81
C PHE A 42 8.38 10.26 -8.77
N THR A 43 8.58 9.98 -7.47
CA THR A 43 7.82 10.62 -6.39
C THR A 43 8.16 12.09 -6.23
N GLY A 44 9.44 12.46 -6.43
CA GLY A 44 9.90 13.85 -6.43
C GLY A 44 9.29 14.64 -7.59
N GLY A 45 9.26 14.05 -8.79
CA GLY A 45 8.61 14.65 -9.95
C GLY A 45 7.11 14.87 -9.76
N LEU A 46 6.39 13.90 -9.17
CA LEU A 46 4.97 14.07 -8.81
C LEU A 46 4.76 15.17 -7.77
N SER A 47 5.69 15.29 -6.81
CA SER A 47 5.66 16.38 -5.83
C SER A 47 5.91 17.75 -6.47
N LEU A 48 6.82 17.84 -7.44
CA LEU A 48 7.05 19.05 -8.21
C LEU A 48 5.82 19.44 -9.04
N LEU A 49 5.15 18.48 -9.69
CA LEU A 49 3.88 18.74 -10.40
C LEU A 49 2.81 19.33 -9.48
N ARG A 50 2.75 18.85 -8.24
CA ARG A 50 1.82 19.40 -7.24
C ARG A 50 2.18 20.84 -6.84
N LEU A 51 3.46 21.19 -6.76
CA LEU A 51 3.94 22.51 -6.33
C LEU A 51 3.93 23.54 -7.46
N ASN A 52 4.41 23.14 -8.64
CA ASN A 52 4.62 24.05 -9.79
C ASN A 52 3.44 24.04 -10.77
N GLY A 53 2.52 23.08 -10.63
CA GLY A 53 1.43 22.89 -11.57
C GLY A 53 1.75 21.90 -12.68
N VAL A 54 0.71 21.46 -13.38
CA VAL A 54 0.81 20.45 -14.46
C VAL A 54 1.45 20.98 -15.74
N ASP A 55 1.58 22.29 -15.85
CA ASP A 55 2.15 22.96 -17.03
C ASP A 55 3.70 23.10 -16.95
N ASP A 56 4.30 22.73 -15.82
CA ASP A 56 5.75 22.80 -15.65
C ASP A 56 6.47 21.63 -16.34
N PRO A 57 7.25 21.88 -17.40
CA PRO A 57 7.92 20.83 -18.16
C PRO A 57 9.03 20.14 -17.34
N VAL A 58 9.65 20.84 -16.39
CA VAL A 58 10.73 20.27 -15.55
C VAL A 58 10.20 19.16 -14.67
N SER A 59 9.02 19.36 -14.08
CA SER A 59 8.35 18.35 -13.27
C SER A 59 8.08 17.08 -14.06
N TRP A 60 7.60 17.20 -15.30
CA TRP A 60 7.38 16.06 -16.18
C TRP A 60 8.66 15.35 -16.60
N ILE A 61 9.75 16.10 -16.87
CA ILE A 61 11.05 15.50 -17.16
C ILE A 61 11.51 14.62 -16.00
N VAL A 62 11.36 15.07 -14.75
CA VAL A 62 11.74 14.30 -13.56
C VAL A 62 10.88 13.04 -13.39
N VAL A 63 9.56 13.14 -13.62
CA VAL A 63 8.66 11.97 -13.60
C VAL A 63 9.09 10.95 -14.65
N VAL A 64 9.30 11.40 -15.89
CA VAL A 64 9.70 10.52 -17.00
C VAL A 64 11.07 9.89 -16.74
N LEU A 65 12.01 10.66 -16.18
CA LEU A 65 13.32 10.13 -15.79
C LEU A 65 13.18 9.00 -14.75
N GLY A 66 12.33 9.18 -13.75
CA GLY A 66 12.04 8.15 -12.77
C GLY A 66 11.50 6.86 -13.39
N LEU A 67 10.57 6.99 -14.35
CA LEU A 67 10.05 5.84 -15.10
C LEU A 67 11.11 5.20 -16.01
N LEU A 68 11.93 5.99 -16.66
CA LEU A 68 13.00 5.49 -17.53
C LEU A 68 14.09 4.75 -16.76
N LEU A 69 14.37 5.14 -15.50
CA LEU A 69 15.35 4.47 -14.63
C LEU A 69 14.92 3.04 -14.25
N VAL A 70 13.63 2.69 -14.36
CA VAL A 70 13.16 1.31 -14.18
C VAL A 70 13.73 0.38 -15.28
N ILE A 71 14.03 0.91 -16.47
CA ILE A 71 14.55 0.10 -17.59
C ILE A 71 15.96 -0.44 -17.28
N PRO A 72 16.97 0.40 -16.92
CA PRO A 72 18.28 -0.10 -16.55
C PRO A 72 18.23 -0.94 -15.29
N PHE A 73 17.37 -0.63 -14.32
CA PHE A 73 17.13 -1.48 -13.15
C PHE A 73 16.68 -2.88 -13.58
N ALA A 74 15.61 -3.00 -14.37
CA ALA A 74 15.11 -4.29 -14.81
C ALA A 74 16.16 -5.08 -15.64
N ARG A 75 16.94 -4.38 -16.47
CA ARG A 75 18.02 -5.01 -17.24
C ARG A 75 19.14 -5.51 -16.35
N TRP A 76 19.48 -4.78 -15.29
CA TRP A 76 20.48 -5.17 -14.31
C TRP A 76 20.04 -6.42 -13.54
N GLU A 77 18.84 -6.40 -12.97
CA GLU A 77 18.25 -7.50 -12.21
C GLU A 77 18.13 -8.79 -13.04
N LEU A 78 17.78 -8.68 -14.33
CA LEU A 78 17.72 -9.83 -15.22
C LEU A 78 19.08 -10.50 -15.49
N ARG A 79 20.20 -9.80 -15.27
CA ARG A 79 21.55 -10.28 -15.52
C ARG A 79 22.30 -10.65 -14.24
N HIS A 80 21.88 -10.12 -13.10
CA HIS A 80 22.53 -10.35 -11.84
C HIS A 80 22.23 -11.77 -11.32
N PRO A 81 23.25 -12.53 -10.82
CA PRO A 81 23.05 -13.88 -10.30
C PRO A 81 22.19 -13.90 -9.02
N ASP A 82 22.37 -12.90 -8.13
CA ASP A 82 21.61 -12.72 -6.89
C ASP A 82 20.82 -11.40 -6.98
N PRO A 83 19.69 -11.37 -7.72
CA PRO A 83 18.93 -10.14 -7.91
C PRO A 83 18.24 -9.70 -6.63
N LEU A 84 18.14 -8.39 -6.39
CA LEU A 84 17.38 -7.81 -5.29
C LEU A 84 15.87 -8.10 -5.44
N ILE A 85 15.39 -7.99 -6.68
CA ILE A 85 14.01 -8.33 -7.05
C ILE A 85 14.08 -9.18 -8.32
N ASP A 86 13.73 -10.46 -8.23
CA ASP A 86 13.67 -11.29 -9.44
C ASP A 86 12.52 -10.84 -10.36
N VAL A 87 12.86 -9.98 -11.31
CA VAL A 87 11.92 -9.41 -12.29
C VAL A 87 11.25 -10.50 -13.14
N ARG A 88 11.84 -11.70 -13.24
CA ARG A 88 11.27 -12.84 -13.97
C ARG A 88 9.97 -13.34 -13.32
N LEU A 89 9.86 -13.19 -11.98
CA LEU A 89 8.67 -13.57 -11.22
C LEU A 89 7.41 -12.79 -11.65
N PHE A 90 7.57 -11.55 -12.12
CA PHE A 90 6.44 -10.76 -12.64
C PHE A 90 5.85 -11.34 -13.93
N ARG A 91 6.58 -12.19 -14.64
CA ARG A 91 6.08 -12.89 -15.84
C ARG A 91 5.51 -14.28 -15.51
N SER A 92 5.64 -14.76 -14.30
CA SER A 92 5.06 -16.02 -13.87
C SER A 92 3.53 -15.93 -13.89
N PRO A 93 2.82 -16.84 -14.58
CA PRO A 93 1.35 -16.84 -14.62
C PRO A 93 0.72 -17.01 -13.23
N ALA A 94 1.44 -17.66 -12.32
CA ALA A 94 0.99 -17.88 -10.93
C ALA A 94 1.18 -16.64 -10.06
N LEU A 95 2.28 -15.92 -10.20
CA LEU A 95 2.65 -14.78 -9.36
C LEU A 95 2.20 -13.43 -9.89
N ALA A 96 2.10 -13.27 -11.22
CA ALA A 96 1.68 -12.00 -11.83
C ALA A 96 0.33 -11.48 -11.30
N PRO A 97 -0.73 -12.30 -11.13
CA PRO A 97 -1.98 -11.84 -10.55
C PRO A 97 -1.84 -11.38 -9.09
N VAL A 98 -0.97 -12.03 -8.31
CA VAL A 98 -0.70 -11.66 -6.90
C VAL A 98 -0.02 -10.31 -6.83
N PHE A 99 1.02 -10.08 -7.65
CA PHE A 99 1.71 -8.79 -7.72
C PHE A 99 0.79 -7.68 -8.23
N LEU A 100 -0.03 -7.96 -9.25
CA LEU A 100 -1.02 -6.99 -9.75
C LEU A 100 -2.03 -6.62 -8.66
N THR A 101 -2.54 -7.61 -7.93
CA THR A 101 -3.45 -7.38 -6.79
C THR A 101 -2.78 -6.53 -5.71
N ALA A 102 -1.52 -6.82 -5.38
CA ALA A 102 -0.75 -6.04 -4.40
C ALA A 102 -0.55 -4.59 -4.85
N ALA A 103 -0.23 -4.38 -6.13
CA ALA A 103 -0.06 -3.04 -6.70
C ALA A 103 -1.38 -2.25 -6.68
N LEU A 104 -2.47 -2.83 -7.17
CA LEU A 104 -3.79 -2.21 -7.18
C LEU A 104 -4.28 -1.91 -5.76
N PHE A 105 -4.05 -2.82 -4.83
CA PHE A 105 -4.34 -2.63 -3.42
C PHE A 105 -3.55 -1.46 -2.82
N GLY A 106 -2.23 -1.41 -3.04
CA GLY A 106 -1.39 -0.30 -2.59
C GLY A 106 -1.85 1.04 -3.15
N MET A 107 -2.14 1.11 -4.44
CA MET A 107 -2.68 2.32 -5.09
C MET A 107 -4.04 2.73 -4.49
N SER A 108 -4.93 1.78 -4.25
CA SER A 108 -6.25 2.01 -3.66
C SER A 108 -6.15 2.56 -2.23
N VAL A 109 -5.40 1.89 -1.37
CA VAL A 109 -5.30 2.25 0.06
C VAL A 109 -4.56 3.57 0.26
N LEU A 110 -3.38 3.71 -0.36
CA LEU A 110 -2.58 4.94 -0.23
C LEU A 110 -3.21 6.11 -0.99
N GLY A 111 -3.79 5.84 -2.17
CA GLY A 111 -4.45 6.84 -2.98
C GLY A 111 -5.73 7.41 -2.35
N ALA A 112 -6.47 6.62 -1.57
CA ALA A 112 -7.71 7.06 -0.94
C ALA A 112 -7.49 7.92 0.32
N GLN A 113 -6.34 7.80 0.99
CA GLN A 113 -6.09 8.47 2.28
C GLN A 113 -6.10 10.00 2.19
N ALA A 114 -5.45 10.56 1.17
CA ALA A 114 -5.36 12.01 1.00
C ALA A 114 -6.73 12.63 0.64
N PRO A 115 -7.48 12.14 -0.37
CA PRO A 115 -8.83 12.63 -0.67
C PRO A 115 -9.78 12.50 0.52
N LEU A 116 -9.74 11.38 1.25
CA LEU A 116 -10.58 11.17 2.42
C LEU A 116 -10.30 12.20 3.52
N SER A 117 -9.04 12.40 3.86
CA SER A 117 -8.64 13.40 4.86
C SER A 117 -9.03 14.82 4.43
N THR A 118 -8.88 15.12 3.14
CA THR A 118 -9.29 16.43 2.58
C THR A 118 -10.79 16.60 2.68
N PHE A 119 -11.58 15.62 2.24
CA PHE A 119 -13.05 15.68 2.29
C PHE A 119 -13.57 15.87 3.72
N LEU A 120 -13.05 15.11 4.68
CA LEU A 120 -13.45 15.22 6.08
C LEU A 120 -13.22 16.63 6.65
N ARG A 121 -12.14 17.31 6.25
CA ARG A 121 -11.73 18.62 6.76
C ARG A 121 -12.29 19.80 5.97
N THR A 122 -12.75 19.60 4.74
CA THR A 122 -13.27 20.65 3.90
C THR A 122 -14.55 21.20 4.48
N ASP A 123 -14.65 22.52 4.56
CA ASP A 123 -15.80 23.24 5.09
C ASP A 123 -16.93 23.25 4.05
N PRO A 124 -18.09 22.63 4.35
CA PRO A 124 -19.21 22.57 3.42
C PRO A 124 -19.86 23.94 3.15
N GLU A 125 -19.76 24.89 4.08
CA GLU A 125 -20.33 26.23 3.89
C GLU A 125 -19.54 27.05 2.86
N VAL A 126 -18.23 26.80 2.75
CA VAL A 126 -17.35 27.54 1.84
C VAL A 126 -17.27 26.88 0.45
N TYR A 127 -17.18 25.53 0.42
CA TYR A 127 -16.89 24.80 -0.80
C TYR A 127 -18.07 23.99 -1.37
N GLY A 128 -19.20 23.93 -0.65
CA GLY A 128 -20.37 23.16 -1.07
C GLY A 128 -20.22 21.64 -0.93
N TYR A 129 -19.12 21.16 -0.34
CA TYR A 129 -18.88 19.74 -0.05
C TYR A 129 -17.96 19.58 1.16
N GLY A 130 -17.90 18.37 1.72
CA GLY A 130 -17.08 18.08 2.90
C GLY A 130 -17.91 18.01 4.17
N LEU A 131 -17.23 17.72 5.29
CA LEU A 131 -17.89 17.60 6.61
C LEU A 131 -17.39 18.63 7.63
N GLY A 132 -16.38 19.43 7.31
CA GLY A 132 -15.85 20.48 8.19
C GLY A 132 -15.33 19.99 9.54
N VAL A 133 -14.97 18.70 9.67
CA VAL A 133 -14.55 18.16 10.97
C VAL A 133 -13.13 18.58 11.33
N THR A 134 -12.86 18.63 12.63
CA THR A 134 -11.54 19.00 13.14
C THR A 134 -10.48 17.96 12.81
N GLY A 135 -9.20 18.36 12.84
CA GLY A 135 -8.08 17.45 12.63
C GLY A 135 -8.04 16.28 13.62
N PHE A 136 -8.48 16.48 14.86
CA PHE A 136 -8.61 15.43 15.86
C PHE A 136 -9.63 14.36 15.43
N VAL A 137 -10.82 14.78 14.99
CA VAL A 137 -11.89 13.88 14.53
C VAL A 137 -11.46 13.12 13.26
N THR A 138 -10.75 13.79 12.35
CA THR A 138 -10.13 13.13 11.18
C THR A 138 -9.13 12.06 11.60
N SER A 139 -8.27 12.35 12.59
CA SER A 139 -7.31 11.37 13.11
C SER A 139 -7.99 10.19 13.78
N LEU A 140 -9.13 10.41 14.45
CA LEU A 140 -9.93 9.33 15.04
C LEU A 140 -10.50 8.41 13.95
N ALA A 141 -11.01 8.96 12.84
CA ALA A 141 -11.47 8.16 11.71
C ALA A 141 -10.35 7.28 11.13
N ILE A 142 -9.15 7.83 10.94
CA ILE A 142 -7.98 7.07 10.49
C ILE A 142 -7.59 5.99 11.52
N GLY A 143 -7.67 6.30 12.81
CA GLY A 143 -7.45 5.33 13.89
C GLY A 143 -8.43 4.15 13.83
N LEU A 144 -9.71 4.42 13.61
CA LEU A 144 -10.75 3.38 13.45
C LEU A 144 -10.52 2.53 12.20
N TYR A 145 -10.09 3.14 11.09
CA TYR A 145 -9.64 2.41 9.90
C TYR A 145 -8.50 1.43 10.23
N LEU A 146 -7.48 1.87 10.97
CA LEU A 146 -6.36 1.02 11.36
C LEU A 146 -6.79 -0.12 12.28
N ILE A 147 -7.69 0.14 13.23
CA ILE A 147 -8.28 -0.91 14.10
C ILE A 147 -9.02 -1.94 13.26
N ALA A 148 -9.85 -1.51 12.32
CA ALA A 148 -10.54 -2.40 11.39
C ALA A 148 -9.55 -3.21 10.55
N MET A 149 -8.46 -2.59 10.08
CA MET A 149 -7.40 -3.26 9.32
C MET A 149 -6.69 -4.34 10.15
N ILE A 150 -6.34 -4.04 11.40
CA ILE A 150 -5.76 -5.03 12.34
C ILE A 150 -6.75 -6.19 12.55
N THR A 151 -8.01 -5.87 12.76
CA THR A 151 -9.06 -6.90 12.94
C THR A 151 -9.19 -7.80 11.72
N GLY A 152 -9.20 -7.23 10.51
CA GLY A 152 -9.22 -7.98 9.26
C GLY A 152 -8.02 -8.90 9.09
N ALA A 153 -6.82 -8.42 9.43
CA ALA A 153 -5.60 -9.22 9.38
C ALA A 153 -5.63 -10.39 10.39
N LEU A 154 -6.12 -10.15 11.61
CA LEU A 154 -6.25 -11.19 12.64
C LEU A 154 -7.32 -12.23 12.30
N LEU A 155 -8.39 -11.84 11.65
CA LEU A 155 -9.45 -12.75 11.21
C LEU A 155 -9.06 -13.59 10.00
N TYR A 156 -8.10 -13.12 9.19
CA TYR A 156 -7.68 -13.80 7.96
C TYR A 156 -7.35 -15.30 8.16
N PRO A 157 -6.52 -15.74 9.14
CA PRO A 157 -6.18 -17.14 9.27
C PRO A 157 -7.38 -18.04 9.58
N TRP A 158 -8.39 -17.52 10.27
CA TRP A 158 -9.61 -18.23 10.59
C TRP A 158 -10.51 -18.37 9.35
N ILE A 159 -10.68 -17.29 8.63
CA ILE A 159 -11.46 -17.25 7.39
C ILE A 159 -10.81 -18.13 6.32
N ALA A 160 -9.48 -18.10 6.20
CA ALA A 160 -8.73 -18.89 5.23
C ALA A 160 -8.80 -20.42 5.51
N ARG A 161 -9.10 -20.83 6.76
CA ARG A 161 -9.35 -22.23 7.09
C ARG A 161 -10.77 -22.70 6.68
N LEU A 162 -11.72 -21.78 6.64
CA LEU A 162 -13.11 -22.06 6.26
C LEU A 162 -13.33 -21.95 4.76
N LEU A 163 -12.61 -21.04 4.12
CA LEU A 163 -12.69 -20.76 2.69
C LEU A 163 -11.37 -21.15 2.02
N THR A 164 -11.41 -21.31 0.69
CA THR A 164 -10.16 -21.46 -0.05
C THR A 164 -9.36 -20.14 -0.05
N PRO A 165 -8.00 -20.17 -0.15
CA PRO A 165 -7.19 -18.97 -0.20
C PRO A 165 -7.63 -17.98 -1.29
N ARG A 166 -8.06 -18.50 -2.45
CA ARG A 166 -8.61 -17.70 -3.55
C ARG A 166 -9.88 -16.95 -3.15
N LEU A 167 -10.84 -17.65 -2.53
CA LEU A 167 -12.09 -17.02 -2.11
C LEU A 167 -11.88 -15.99 -1.01
N THR A 168 -10.93 -16.22 -0.11
CA THR A 168 -10.57 -15.27 0.94
C THR A 168 -9.97 -13.99 0.33
N LEU A 169 -9.08 -14.12 -0.68
CA LEU A 169 -8.50 -12.99 -1.41
C LEU A 169 -9.57 -12.19 -2.14
N VAL A 170 -10.45 -12.87 -2.88
CA VAL A 170 -11.56 -12.23 -3.60
C VAL A 170 -12.52 -11.53 -2.65
N GLY A 171 -12.88 -12.18 -1.53
CA GLY A 171 -13.76 -11.60 -0.51
C GLY A 171 -13.14 -10.36 0.15
N ALA A 172 -11.85 -10.41 0.46
CA ALA A 172 -11.12 -9.28 1.02
C ALA A 172 -11.05 -8.10 0.04
N ALA A 173 -10.74 -8.36 -1.24
CA ALA A 173 -10.75 -7.34 -2.29
C ALA A 173 -12.16 -6.75 -2.52
N ALA A 174 -13.20 -7.60 -2.48
CA ALA A 174 -14.58 -7.16 -2.58
C ALA A 174 -14.99 -6.24 -1.42
N LEU A 175 -14.55 -6.54 -0.18
CA LEU A 175 -14.78 -5.67 0.97
C LEU A 175 -14.10 -4.30 0.82
N VAL A 176 -12.87 -4.26 0.32
CA VAL A 176 -12.20 -2.98 0.02
C VAL A 176 -12.98 -2.20 -1.01
N GLY A 177 -13.34 -2.84 -2.12
CA GLY A 177 -14.12 -2.22 -3.19
C GLY A 177 -15.49 -1.73 -2.69
N LEU A 178 -16.20 -2.55 -1.90
CA LEU A 178 -17.48 -2.18 -1.31
C LEU A 178 -17.34 -0.96 -0.39
N GLY A 179 -16.35 -0.97 0.52
CA GLY A 179 -16.10 0.15 1.41
C GLY A 179 -15.90 1.47 0.66
N TYR A 180 -15.12 1.47 -0.42
CA TYR A 180 -14.92 2.67 -1.24
C TYR A 180 -16.14 3.02 -2.12
N LEU A 181 -16.85 2.05 -2.68
CA LEU A 181 -18.05 2.29 -3.47
C LEU A 181 -19.19 2.89 -2.64
N LEU A 182 -19.29 2.52 -1.36
CA LEU A 182 -20.30 3.08 -0.45
C LEU A 182 -20.11 4.58 -0.20
N PHE A 183 -18.95 5.16 -0.48
CA PHE A 183 -18.80 6.62 -0.44
C PHE A 183 -19.63 7.36 -1.47
N VAL A 184 -20.03 6.72 -2.56
CA VAL A 184 -20.89 7.37 -3.57
C VAL A 184 -22.28 7.71 -2.99
N PRO A 185 -23.03 6.74 -2.39
CA PRO A 185 -24.33 7.02 -1.80
C PRO A 185 -24.29 7.46 -0.33
N LEU A 186 -23.22 7.20 0.41
CA LEU A 186 -23.16 7.35 1.87
C LEU A 186 -21.95 8.21 2.27
N HIS A 187 -22.04 9.52 2.11
CA HIS A 187 -20.95 10.45 2.43
C HIS A 187 -21.41 11.72 3.18
N ASP A 188 -22.70 11.81 3.51
CA ASP A 188 -23.28 13.04 4.07
C ASP A 188 -22.97 13.21 5.57
N THR A 189 -22.66 12.15 6.27
CA THR A 189 -22.41 12.17 7.72
C THR A 189 -21.08 11.51 8.09
N TYR A 190 -20.48 11.99 9.18
CA TYR A 190 -19.26 11.40 9.73
C TYR A 190 -19.40 9.90 10.02
N ALA A 191 -20.56 9.47 10.56
CA ALA A 191 -20.82 8.07 10.87
C ALA A 191 -20.84 7.19 9.61
N GLN A 192 -21.44 7.66 8.50
CA GLN A 192 -21.42 6.95 7.21
C GLN A 192 -19.99 6.82 6.69
N MET A 193 -19.22 7.93 6.71
CA MET A 193 -17.82 7.93 6.30
C MET A 193 -16.99 6.95 7.10
N VAL A 194 -17.11 6.96 8.43
CA VAL A 194 -16.38 6.03 9.31
C VAL A 194 -16.78 4.59 9.04
N THR A 195 -18.06 4.29 8.85
CA THR A 195 -18.53 2.94 8.51
C THR A 195 -17.91 2.45 7.21
N ASN A 196 -17.91 3.28 6.18
CA ASN A 196 -17.35 2.95 4.86
C ASN A 196 -15.85 2.65 4.95
N ILE A 197 -15.07 3.49 5.66
CA ILE A 197 -13.63 3.25 5.82
C ILE A 197 -13.33 2.05 6.72
N MET A 198 -14.17 1.73 7.69
CA MET A 198 -14.01 0.52 8.50
C MET A 198 -14.25 -0.75 7.67
N ILE A 199 -15.24 -0.75 6.79
CA ILE A 199 -15.47 -1.86 5.84
C ILE A 199 -14.25 -2.01 4.92
N ALA A 200 -13.77 -0.92 4.34
CA ALA A 200 -12.55 -0.92 3.53
C ALA A 200 -11.32 -1.38 4.33
N GLY A 201 -11.21 -0.96 5.59
CA GLY A 201 -10.15 -1.35 6.52
C GLY A 201 -10.11 -2.84 6.81
N LEU A 202 -11.26 -3.45 7.10
CA LEU A 202 -11.36 -4.90 7.31
C LEU A 202 -10.86 -5.68 6.09
N GLY A 203 -11.30 -5.30 4.89
CA GLY A 203 -10.82 -5.90 3.65
C GLY A 203 -9.33 -5.68 3.42
N SER A 204 -8.85 -4.47 3.69
CA SER A 204 -7.43 -4.10 3.56
C SER A 204 -6.53 -4.94 4.46
N GLY A 205 -6.94 -5.15 5.73
CA GLY A 205 -6.20 -5.98 6.67
C GLY A 205 -6.13 -7.43 6.23
N ALA A 206 -7.24 -7.99 5.77
CA ALA A 206 -7.28 -9.34 5.23
C ALA A 206 -6.38 -9.49 4.00
N LEU A 207 -6.33 -8.50 3.08
CA LEU A 207 -5.42 -8.50 1.92
C LEU A 207 -3.96 -8.43 2.33
N VAL A 208 -3.59 -7.57 3.28
CA VAL A 208 -2.20 -7.47 3.79
C VAL A 208 -1.72 -8.80 4.35
N ALA A 209 -2.58 -9.56 5.02
CA ALA A 209 -2.25 -10.87 5.54
C ALA A 209 -2.26 -11.97 4.45
N ALA A 210 -3.16 -11.86 3.47
CA ALA A 210 -3.37 -12.86 2.42
C ALA A 210 -2.30 -12.82 1.32
N LEU A 211 -1.85 -11.63 0.91
CA LEU A 211 -0.96 -11.46 -0.24
C LEU A 211 0.40 -12.16 -0.10
N PRO A 212 1.13 -12.03 1.05
CA PRO A 212 2.37 -12.77 1.24
C PRO A 212 2.17 -14.29 1.26
N ALA A 213 1.08 -14.76 1.88
CA ALA A 213 0.74 -16.18 1.91
C ALA A 213 0.42 -16.73 0.51
N ALA A 214 -0.31 -15.96 -0.30
CA ALA A 214 -0.60 -16.31 -1.69
C ALA A 214 0.66 -16.31 -2.55
N ALA A 215 1.56 -15.35 -2.37
CA ALA A 215 2.84 -15.31 -3.07
C ALA A 215 3.72 -16.52 -2.74
N ALA A 216 3.83 -16.87 -1.44
CA ALA A 216 4.59 -18.03 -1.00
C ALA A 216 4.03 -19.34 -1.57
N SER A 217 2.70 -19.52 -1.58
CA SER A 217 2.06 -20.72 -2.13
C SER A 217 2.16 -20.82 -3.66
N ALA A 218 2.28 -19.72 -4.36
CA ALA A 218 2.42 -19.68 -5.82
C ALA A 218 3.88 -19.85 -6.31
N ALA A 219 4.85 -19.69 -5.39
CA ALA A 219 6.27 -19.86 -5.67
C ALA A 219 6.76 -21.31 -5.48
N LEU A 220 5.95 -22.18 -4.83
CA LEU A 220 6.21 -23.63 -4.65
C LEU A 220 5.69 -24.44 -5.83
#